data_89281b56a64bed84a0d06852224e9e7a
#
_entry.id   89281b56a64bed84a0d06852224e9e7a
#
_cell.length_a   1.000
_cell.length_b   1.000
_cell.length_c   1.000
_cell.angle_alpha   90.00
_cell.angle_beta   90.00
_cell.angle_gamma   90.00
#
_symmetry.space_group_name_H-M   'P 1'
#
loop_
_entity.id
_entity.type
_entity.pdbx_description
1 polymer ?
#
loop_
_entity_poly.entity_id
_entity_poly.type
_entity_poly.pdbx_seq_one_letter_code
_entity_poly.pdbx_strand_id
1 'polypeptide(L)'
;MFRYVTRCFLELPDFKACIAQVLERGERFAGISLAARDRIAQVGLPFIQDGMTVLTHGWSRVVASLLVNASKQGKNFEIVILEGRPDASGAKAAKVFAESGIPTTVVLDSAVGFVMENVDLVIVGAEGVVENGGIVNKIGTYATAIAAKELGKPFYVAAESYKFARLFPLNQSDLPESMDTSTSLNFVDTASWIATDGLVGKEQQQSTDESDKDIPGLVKFAKESPIKVKNPKCDYTPAKYITLLLTDLGVLTPSAVSDELIRLYQ
;
A
#
# COMPACT_ATOMS: atom_id res chain seq x y z
N MET A 1 10.08 -15.40 -5.89
CA MET A 1 9.43 -16.74 -5.92
C MET A 1 9.40 -17.34 -7.32
N PHE A 2 8.90 -16.69 -8.36
CA PHE A 2 8.79 -17.25 -9.72
C PHE A 2 10.10 -17.81 -10.28
N ARG A 3 11.20 -17.03 -10.26
CA ARG A 3 12.53 -17.49 -10.71
C ARG A 3 13.03 -18.71 -9.96
N TYR A 4 12.66 -18.86 -8.68
CA TYR A 4 13.04 -19.99 -7.88
C TYR A 4 12.27 -21.26 -8.26
N VAL A 5 10.96 -21.15 -8.46
CA VAL A 5 10.12 -22.25 -8.93
C VAL A 5 10.67 -22.80 -10.26
N THR A 6 10.96 -21.89 -11.22
CA THR A 6 11.56 -22.26 -12.50
C THR A 6 12.90 -22.98 -12.33
N ARG A 7 13.74 -22.53 -11.41
CA ARG A 7 15.04 -23.14 -11.13
C ARG A 7 14.89 -24.53 -10.49
N CYS A 8 13.96 -24.71 -9.54
CA CYS A 8 13.66 -26.03 -8.96
C CYS A 8 13.23 -27.05 -10.02
N PHE A 9 12.41 -26.65 -10.99
CA PHE A 9 11.99 -27.50 -12.09
C PHE A 9 13.15 -27.91 -13.03
N LEU A 10 14.19 -27.09 -13.13
CA LEU A 10 15.36 -27.38 -13.95
C LEU A 10 16.43 -28.24 -13.24
N GLU A 11 16.52 -28.10 -11.90
CA GLU A 11 17.58 -28.72 -11.09
C GLU A 11 17.17 -30.05 -10.44
N LEU A 12 15.87 -30.33 -10.27
CA LEU A 12 15.38 -31.50 -9.56
C LEU A 12 14.73 -32.51 -10.54
N PRO A 13 15.19 -33.77 -10.51
CA PRO A 13 14.67 -34.82 -11.41
C PRO A 13 13.28 -35.37 -11.02
N ASP A 14 12.81 -35.07 -9.78
CA ASP A 14 11.53 -35.57 -9.27
C ASP A 14 10.56 -34.43 -8.98
N PHE A 15 9.40 -34.47 -9.60
CA PHE A 15 8.31 -33.49 -9.44
C PHE A 15 7.81 -33.40 -7.99
N LYS A 16 7.76 -34.51 -7.25
CA LYS A 16 7.34 -34.51 -5.84
C LYS A 16 8.35 -33.79 -4.95
N ALA A 17 9.65 -33.99 -5.20
CA ALA A 17 10.71 -33.28 -4.48
C ALA A 17 10.67 -31.78 -4.78
N CYS A 18 10.38 -31.39 -6.02
CA CYS A 18 10.21 -30.00 -6.40
C CYS A 18 9.03 -29.34 -5.66
N ILE A 19 7.87 -30.00 -5.59
CA ILE A 19 6.71 -29.50 -4.84
C ILE A 19 7.04 -29.35 -3.36
N ALA A 20 7.66 -30.34 -2.74
CA ALA A 20 8.04 -30.31 -1.33
C ALA A 20 8.95 -29.08 -1.01
N GLN A 21 9.96 -28.84 -1.85
CA GLN A 21 10.83 -27.67 -1.70
C GLN A 21 10.12 -26.34 -1.91
N VAL A 22 9.18 -26.25 -2.84
CA VAL A 22 8.39 -25.04 -3.07
C VAL A 22 7.49 -24.76 -1.86
N LEU A 23 6.85 -25.79 -1.30
CA LEU A 23 6.01 -25.67 -0.10
C LEU A 23 6.84 -25.25 1.12
N GLU A 24 7.95 -25.92 1.41
CA GLU A 24 8.84 -25.58 2.52
C GLU A 24 9.32 -24.12 2.45
N ARG A 25 9.72 -23.66 1.27
CA ARG A 25 10.12 -22.25 1.11
C ARG A 25 8.96 -21.28 1.17
N GLY A 26 7.76 -21.70 0.73
CA GLY A 26 6.55 -20.93 0.90
C GLY A 26 6.23 -20.67 2.38
N GLU A 27 6.30 -21.70 3.20
CA GLU A 27 6.10 -21.64 4.65
C GLU A 27 7.19 -20.77 5.32
N ARG A 28 8.45 -20.98 4.95
CA ARG A 28 9.57 -20.17 5.44
C ARG A 28 9.39 -18.68 5.09
N PHE A 29 8.98 -18.39 3.84
CA PHE A 29 8.71 -17.02 3.41
C PHE A 29 7.53 -16.40 4.16
N ALA A 30 6.46 -17.17 4.43
CA ALA A 30 5.33 -16.70 5.25
C ALA A 30 5.78 -16.34 6.68
N GLY A 31 6.62 -17.18 7.30
CA GLY A 31 7.21 -16.90 8.62
C GLY A 31 8.06 -15.62 8.62
N ILE A 32 8.95 -15.46 7.63
CA ILE A 32 9.76 -14.24 7.48
C ILE A 32 8.87 -13.01 7.29
N SER A 33 7.82 -13.12 6.47
CA SER A 33 6.91 -12.00 6.20
C SER A 33 6.13 -11.56 7.45
N LEU A 34 5.71 -12.50 8.30
CA LEU A 34 5.04 -12.19 9.57
C LEU A 34 6.02 -11.55 10.55
N ALA A 35 7.19 -12.14 10.76
CA ALA A 35 8.23 -11.60 11.65
C ALA A 35 8.69 -10.20 11.22
N ALA A 36 8.79 -9.94 9.91
CA ALA A 36 9.13 -8.63 9.38
C ALA A 36 8.11 -7.56 9.79
N ARG A 37 6.80 -7.85 9.73
CA ARG A 37 5.75 -6.90 10.13
C ARG A 37 5.80 -6.58 11.61
N ASP A 38 6.00 -7.60 12.46
CA ASP A 38 6.14 -7.41 13.91
C ASP A 38 7.37 -6.57 14.23
N ARG A 39 8.47 -6.82 13.53
CA ARG A 39 9.69 -6.01 13.66
C ARG A 39 9.45 -4.56 13.26
N ILE A 40 8.79 -4.30 12.13
CA ILE A 40 8.47 -2.95 11.68
C ILE A 40 7.53 -2.26 12.67
N ALA A 41 6.57 -2.97 13.24
CA ALA A 41 5.68 -2.42 14.26
C ALA A 41 6.45 -1.97 15.51
N GLN A 42 7.48 -2.70 15.92
CA GLN A 42 8.36 -2.31 17.02
C GLN A 42 9.26 -1.12 16.65
N VAL A 43 9.86 -1.16 15.46
CA VAL A 43 10.75 -0.10 14.96
C VAL A 43 9.99 1.22 14.76
N GLY A 44 8.73 1.15 14.34
CA GLY A 44 7.90 2.31 14.10
C GLY A 44 7.24 2.90 15.35
N LEU A 45 7.12 2.14 16.43
CA LEU A 45 6.45 2.56 17.67
C LEU A 45 6.93 3.91 18.23
N PRO A 46 8.24 4.22 18.29
CA PRO A 46 8.74 5.49 18.81
C PRO A 46 8.30 6.73 18.01
N PHE A 47 7.88 6.54 16.76
CA PHE A 47 7.45 7.62 15.88
C PHE A 47 5.97 7.98 16.05
N ILE A 48 5.20 7.18 16.78
CA ILE A 48 3.81 7.48 17.14
C ILE A 48 3.79 8.08 18.54
N GLN A 49 3.31 9.31 18.64
CA GLN A 49 3.20 10.04 19.90
C GLN A 49 1.73 10.30 20.25
N ASP A 50 1.47 10.53 21.54
CA ASP A 50 0.13 10.86 22.00
C ASP A 50 -0.34 12.23 21.43
N GLY A 51 -1.59 12.29 21.03
CA GLY A 51 -2.22 13.47 20.46
C GLY A 51 -1.96 13.68 18.96
N MET A 52 -1.17 12.81 18.30
CA MET A 52 -0.90 12.93 16.87
C MET A 52 -2.13 12.60 16.01
N THR A 53 -2.23 13.29 14.88
CA THR A 53 -3.06 12.92 13.74
C THR A 53 -2.18 12.27 12.68
N VAL A 54 -2.39 10.96 12.45
CA VAL A 54 -1.61 10.16 11.48
C VAL A 54 -2.44 9.97 10.21
N LEU A 55 -1.90 10.39 9.06
CA LEU A 55 -2.54 10.15 7.76
C LEU A 55 -1.98 8.88 7.11
N THR A 56 -2.86 8.05 6.56
CA THR A 56 -2.50 6.92 5.72
C THR A 56 -3.32 6.88 4.43
N HIS A 57 -2.87 6.10 3.44
CA HIS A 57 -3.51 5.99 2.14
C HIS A 57 -3.92 4.53 1.85
N GLY A 58 -5.23 4.31 1.65
CA GLY A 58 -5.78 3.01 1.35
C GLY A 58 -5.47 1.96 2.44
N TRP A 59 -5.23 0.70 2.02
CA TRP A 59 -4.95 -0.42 2.93
C TRP A 59 -3.51 -0.91 2.82
N SER A 60 -2.82 -0.96 3.95
CA SER A 60 -1.50 -1.59 4.09
C SER A 60 -1.45 -2.46 5.34
N ARG A 61 -1.10 -3.75 5.18
CA ARG A 61 -0.99 -4.70 6.30
C ARG A 61 0.09 -4.31 7.29
N VAL A 62 1.21 -3.77 6.80
CA VAL A 62 2.32 -3.36 7.66
C VAL A 62 1.99 -2.09 8.43
N VAL A 63 1.34 -1.11 7.78
CA VAL A 63 0.87 0.11 8.46
C VAL A 63 -0.17 -0.24 9.51
N ALA A 64 -1.13 -1.13 9.18
CA ALA A 64 -2.12 -1.59 10.14
C ALA A 64 -1.48 -2.28 11.35
N SER A 65 -0.51 -3.18 11.13
CA SER A 65 0.23 -3.83 12.22
C SER A 65 0.93 -2.82 13.12
N LEU A 66 1.59 -1.80 12.54
CA LEU A 66 2.29 -0.75 13.28
C LEU A 66 1.32 0.08 14.14
N LEU A 67 0.25 0.62 13.52
CA LEU A 67 -0.67 1.52 14.21
C LEU A 67 -1.52 0.78 15.27
N VAL A 68 -1.98 -0.43 14.97
CA VAL A 68 -2.69 -1.27 15.96
C VAL A 68 -1.78 -1.65 17.12
N ASN A 69 -0.50 -1.97 16.85
CA ASN A 69 0.46 -2.23 17.92
C ASN A 69 0.69 -0.99 18.78
N ALA A 70 0.80 0.20 18.18
CA ALA A 70 0.96 1.45 18.92
C ALA A 70 -0.23 1.71 19.87
N SER A 71 -1.47 1.52 19.40
CA SER A 71 -2.68 1.63 20.22
C SER A 71 -2.68 0.61 21.37
N LYS A 72 -2.32 -0.66 21.10
CA LYS A 72 -2.20 -1.70 22.14
C LYS A 72 -1.12 -1.40 23.19
N GLN A 73 -0.11 -0.62 22.83
CA GLN A 73 0.93 -0.14 23.75
C GLN A 73 0.51 1.14 24.50
N GLY A 74 -0.75 1.53 24.41
CA GLY A 74 -1.35 2.66 25.13
C GLY A 74 -1.13 4.02 24.48
N LYS A 75 -0.69 4.09 23.21
CA LYS A 75 -0.60 5.36 22.50
C LYS A 75 -1.98 5.87 22.09
N ASN A 76 -2.25 7.14 22.36
CA ASN A 76 -3.51 7.83 22.04
C ASN A 76 -3.27 8.76 20.84
N PHE A 77 -3.81 8.43 19.69
CA PHE A 77 -3.70 9.18 18.44
C PHE A 77 -4.92 8.95 17.58
N GLU A 78 -5.10 9.73 16.56
CA GLU A 78 -6.17 9.57 15.59
C GLU A 78 -5.63 9.29 14.19
N ILE A 79 -6.47 8.69 13.33
CA ILE A 79 -6.08 8.33 11.98
C ILE A 79 -7.00 9.01 10.98
N VAL A 80 -6.41 9.67 9.99
CA VAL A 80 -7.08 10.10 8.76
C VAL A 80 -6.69 9.15 7.63
N ILE A 81 -7.68 8.60 6.93
CA ILE A 81 -7.47 7.64 5.86
C ILE A 81 -7.96 8.24 4.55
N LEU A 82 -7.09 8.32 3.56
CA LEU A 82 -7.50 8.53 2.17
C LEU A 82 -8.13 7.25 1.63
N GLU A 83 -9.28 7.37 0.95
CA GLU A 83 -10.09 6.21 0.53
C GLU A 83 -9.35 5.22 -0.38
N GLY A 84 -8.36 5.69 -1.15
CA GLY A 84 -7.50 4.85 -1.99
C GLY A 84 -8.19 4.37 -3.26
N ARG A 85 -8.66 5.27 -4.14
CA ARG A 85 -9.21 4.89 -5.45
C ARG A 85 -8.10 4.35 -6.37
N PRO A 86 -8.44 3.39 -7.28
CA PRO A 86 -9.80 2.90 -7.63
C PRO A 86 -10.33 1.78 -6.74
N ASP A 87 -9.52 1.12 -5.89
CA ASP A 87 -9.94 -0.06 -5.12
C ASP A 87 -10.69 0.27 -3.81
N ALA A 88 -10.76 1.55 -3.43
CA ALA A 88 -11.42 2.04 -2.22
C ALA A 88 -11.01 1.28 -0.93
N SER A 89 -9.78 0.83 -0.89
CA SER A 89 -9.29 -0.02 0.22
C SER A 89 -9.18 0.71 1.56
N GLY A 90 -9.34 2.03 1.59
CA GLY A 90 -9.42 2.82 2.81
C GLY A 90 -10.56 2.41 3.74
N ALA A 91 -11.69 1.95 3.18
CA ALA A 91 -12.80 1.43 3.97
C ALA A 91 -12.41 0.20 4.80
N LYS A 92 -11.59 -0.70 4.22
CA LYS A 92 -11.03 -1.85 4.95
C LYS A 92 -10.09 -1.41 6.08
N ALA A 93 -9.26 -0.40 5.82
CA ALA A 93 -8.36 0.16 6.83
C ALA A 93 -9.16 0.76 7.99
N ALA A 94 -10.19 1.56 7.68
CA ALA A 94 -11.04 2.20 8.67
C ALA A 94 -11.70 1.18 9.61
N LYS A 95 -12.22 0.09 9.06
CA LYS A 95 -12.81 -1.00 9.86
C LYS A 95 -11.81 -1.56 10.87
N VAL A 96 -10.61 -1.90 10.43
CA VAL A 96 -9.57 -2.50 11.29
C VAL A 96 -9.15 -1.54 12.40
N PHE A 97 -8.98 -0.25 12.09
CA PHE A 97 -8.57 0.73 13.09
C PHE A 97 -9.70 1.04 14.08
N ALA A 98 -10.93 1.19 13.61
CA ALA A 98 -12.11 1.38 14.47
C ALA A 98 -12.33 0.19 15.41
N GLU A 99 -12.23 -1.03 14.91
CA GLU A 99 -12.30 -2.26 15.73
C GLU A 99 -11.16 -2.35 16.77
N SER A 100 -10.05 -1.66 16.52
CA SER A 100 -8.93 -1.53 17.45
C SER A 100 -9.07 -0.37 18.43
N GLY A 101 -10.20 0.35 18.41
CA GLY A 101 -10.48 1.49 19.30
C GLY A 101 -9.75 2.79 18.93
N ILE A 102 -9.23 2.91 17.69
CA ILE A 102 -8.52 4.11 17.25
C ILE A 102 -9.52 5.05 16.56
N PRO A 103 -9.66 6.32 17.00
CA PRO A 103 -10.46 7.31 16.30
C PRO A 103 -10.02 7.43 14.83
N THR A 104 -10.96 7.28 13.92
CA THR A 104 -10.64 7.14 12.50
C THR A 104 -11.60 7.95 11.64
N THR A 105 -11.04 8.77 10.75
CA THR A 105 -11.78 9.57 9.76
C THR A 105 -11.39 9.12 8.35
N VAL A 106 -12.36 8.84 7.50
CA VAL A 106 -12.12 8.52 6.08
C VAL A 106 -12.47 9.74 5.23
N VAL A 107 -11.60 10.06 4.29
CA VAL A 107 -11.77 11.19 3.37
C VAL A 107 -11.47 10.76 1.92
N LEU A 108 -12.01 11.51 0.97
CA LEU A 108 -11.69 11.35 -0.45
C LEU A 108 -10.20 11.60 -0.71
N ASP A 109 -9.61 10.90 -1.67
CA ASP A 109 -8.21 11.13 -2.07
C ASP A 109 -7.96 12.59 -2.51
N SER A 110 -8.97 13.22 -3.14
CA SER A 110 -8.91 14.63 -3.55
C SER A 110 -8.87 15.62 -2.38
N ALA A 111 -9.26 15.20 -1.18
CA ALA A 111 -9.23 16.04 0.03
C ALA A 111 -7.85 16.05 0.72
N VAL A 112 -6.82 15.39 0.15
CA VAL A 112 -5.51 15.25 0.77
C VAL A 112 -4.89 16.60 1.19
N GLY A 113 -4.96 17.62 0.34
CA GLY A 113 -4.45 18.96 0.67
C GLY A 113 -5.22 19.63 1.81
N PHE A 114 -6.55 19.44 1.86
CA PHE A 114 -7.40 20.00 2.90
C PHE A 114 -7.09 19.40 4.28
N VAL A 115 -6.96 18.09 4.39
CA VAL A 115 -6.71 17.44 5.68
C VAL A 115 -5.25 17.57 6.15
N MET A 116 -4.31 17.73 5.22
CA MET A 116 -2.88 17.71 5.51
C MET A 116 -2.44 18.82 6.49
N GLU A 117 -3.15 19.93 6.54
CA GLU A 117 -2.85 21.02 7.51
C GLU A 117 -2.87 20.52 8.96
N ASN A 118 -3.80 19.63 9.29
CA ASN A 118 -4.01 19.10 10.63
C ASN A 118 -3.30 17.75 10.87
N VAL A 119 -2.52 17.26 9.90
CA VAL A 119 -1.76 16.02 10.01
C VAL A 119 -0.40 16.30 10.62
N ASP A 120 0.04 15.44 11.54
CA ASP A 120 1.39 15.51 12.13
C ASP A 120 2.36 14.57 11.41
N LEU A 121 1.87 13.46 10.89
CA LEU A 121 2.67 12.40 10.30
C LEU A 121 1.90 11.67 9.21
N VAL A 122 2.55 11.46 8.06
CA VAL A 122 2.04 10.56 7.02
C VAL A 122 2.79 9.24 7.09
N ILE A 123 2.07 8.11 7.17
CA ILE A 123 2.64 6.76 7.08
C ILE A 123 1.92 5.98 5.99
N VAL A 124 2.65 5.53 4.99
CA VAL A 124 2.14 4.69 3.91
C VAL A 124 2.89 3.36 3.83
N GLY A 125 2.27 2.37 3.19
CA GLY A 125 2.96 1.15 2.80
C GLY A 125 3.74 1.34 1.50
N ALA A 126 4.35 0.25 1.02
CA ALA A 126 4.89 0.17 -0.33
C ALA A 126 4.63 -1.21 -0.93
N GLU A 127 4.41 -1.25 -2.24
CA GLU A 127 4.43 -2.49 -3.02
C GLU A 127 5.84 -2.86 -3.45
N GLY A 128 6.69 -1.85 -3.66
CA GLY A 128 8.12 -1.99 -3.92
C GLY A 128 8.91 -0.79 -3.43
N VAL A 129 10.11 -1.05 -2.91
CA VAL A 129 11.13 -0.03 -2.60
C VAL A 129 12.22 -0.19 -3.65
N VAL A 130 12.52 0.89 -4.36
CA VAL A 130 13.43 0.86 -5.51
C VAL A 130 14.81 1.39 -5.16
N GLU A 131 15.81 1.05 -5.96
CA GLU A 131 17.24 1.25 -5.67
C GLU A 131 17.62 2.70 -5.38
N ASN A 132 16.94 3.66 -6.02
CA ASN A 132 17.14 5.08 -5.76
C ASN A 132 16.49 5.61 -4.48
N GLY A 133 15.92 4.73 -3.65
CA GLY A 133 15.26 5.06 -2.39
C GLY A 133 13.82 5.57 -2.53
N GLY A 134 13.27 5.61 -3.75
CA GLY A 134 11.86 5.85 -3.98
C GLY A 134 11.01 4.60 -3.74
N ILE A 135 9.69 4.76 -3.85
CA ILE A 135 8.75 3.66 -3.70
C ILE A 135 7.76 3.59 -4.86
N VAL A 136 7.28 2.38 -5.13
CA VAL A 136 6.09 2.12 -5.93
C VAL A 136 4.99 1.71 -4.97
N ASN A 137 3.85 2.37 -5.05
CA ASN A 137 2.69 2.07 -4.22
C ASN A 137 1.40 2.40 -4.98
N LYS A 138 0.24 2.18 -4.37
CA LYS A 138 -1.06 2.51 -4.94
C LYS A 138 -1.11 3.94 -5.45
N ILE A 139 -1.81 4.13 -6.58
CA ILE A 139 -2.03 5.45 -7.18
C ILE A 139 -2.61 6.42 -6.12
N GLY A 140 -2.09 7.66 -6.10
CA GLY A 140 -2.41 8.66 -5.08
C GLY A 140 -1.35 8.80 -3.99
N THR A 141 -0.46 7.83 -3.84
CA THR A 141 0.65 7.91 -2.87
C THR A 141 1.60 9.06 -3.22
N TYR A 142 1.92 9.25 -4.49
CA TYR A 142 2.77 10.36 -4.92
C TYR A 142 2.11 11.73 -4.69
N ALA A 143 0.82 11.86 -4.98
CA ALA A 143 0.08 13.09 -4.69
C ALA A 143 0.08 13.42 -3.19
N THR A 144 -0.12 12.39 -2.33
CA THR A 144 -0.02 12.51 -0.88
C THR A 144 1.36 12.97 -0.42
N ALA A 145 2.42 12.42 -1.00
CA ALA A 145 3.80 12.78 -0.68
C ALA A 145 4.14 14.22 -1.10
N ILE A 146 3.61 14.70 -2.23
CA ILE A 146 3.74 16.08 -2.67
C ILE A 146 3.06 17.02 -1.67
N ALA A 147 1.81 16.73 -1.27
CA ALA A 147 1.08 17.54 -0.29
C ALA A 147 1.80 17.59 1.06
N ALA A 148 2.29 16.44 1.54
CA ALA A 148 3.07 16.36 2.78
C ALA A 148 4.33 17.22 2.70
N LYS A 149 5.06 17.14 1.60
CA LYS A 149 6.31 17.91 1.40
C LYS A 149 6.07 19.40 1.39
N GLU A 150 5.03 19.85 0.67
CA GLU A 150 4.69 21.28 0.56
C GLU A 150 4.28 21.88 1.92
N LEU A 151 3.56 21.10 2.73
CA LEU A 151 3.12 21.52 4.06
C LEU A 151 4.10 21.14 5.18
N GLY A 152 5.33 20.70 4.83
CA GLY A 152 6.39 20.40 5.79
C GLY A 152 6.11 19.23 6.72
N LYS A 153 5.22 18.31 6.32
CA LYS A 153 4.86 17.13 7.12
C LYS A 153 5.81 15.96 6.83
N PRO A 154 6.26 15.21 7.86
CA PRO A 154 7.08 14.03 7.65
C PRO A 154 6.29 12.94 6.91
N PHE A 155 6.94 12.32 5.91
CA PHE A 155 6.37 11.26 5.12
C PHE A 155 7.20 9.99 5.30
N TYR A 156 6.63 9.01 6.02
CA TYR A 156 7.28 7.74 6.34
C TYR A 156 6.70 6.60 5.51
N VAL A 157 7.58 5.66 5.18
CA VAL A 157 7.20 4.46 4.43
C VAL A 157 7.45 3.24 5.30
N ALA A 158 6.43 2.44 5.57
CA ALA A 158 6.56 1.17 6.25
C ALA A 158 6.60 0.04 5.21
N ALA A 159 7.75 -0.63 5.06
CA ALA A 159 7.94 -1.65 4.04
C ALA A 159 8.86 -2.77 4.50
N GLU A 160 8.48 -4.00 4.20
CA GLU A 160 9.28 -5.18 4.45
C GLU A 160 10.45 -5.27 3.45
N SER A 161 11.63 -5.68 3.91
CA SER A 161 12.87 -5.74 3.11
C SER A 161 12.78 -6.62 1.87
N TYR A 162 11.93 -7.65 1.88
CA TYR A 162 11.70 -8.50 0.70
C TYR A 162 10.98 -7.79 -0.46
N LYS A 163 10.48 -6.57 -0.24
CA LYS A 163 9.92 -5.69 -1.28
C LYS A 163 10.97 -4.80 -1.94
N PHE A 164 12.21 -4.86 -1.47
CA PHE A 164 13.29 -4.11 -2.09
C PHE A 164 13.62 -4.72 -3.46
N ALA A 165 13.67 -3.86 -4.47
CA ALA A 165 13.82 -4.28 -5.87
C ALA A 165 14.93 -3.49 -6.56
N ARG A 166 15.74 -4.20 -7.36
CA ARG A 166 16.75 -3.59 -8.24
C ARG A 166 16.10 -2.96 -9.47
N LEU A 167 15.34 -1.90 -9.23
CA LEU A 167 14.71 -1.08 -10.25
C LEU A 167 15.14 0.36 -9.99
N PHE A 168 15.33 1.13 -11.04
CA PHE A 168 15.76 2.52 -10.96
C PHE A 168 14.87 3.40 -11.84
N PRO A 169 13.57 3.59 -11.49
CA PRO A 169 12.67 4.43 -12.26
C PRO A 169 13.10 5.89 -12.15
N LEU A 170 13.09 6.60 -13.26
CA LEU A 170 13.34 8.03 -13.34
C LEU A 170 12.04 8.83 -13.31
N ASN A 171 10.96 8.24 -13.81
CA ASN A 171 9.64 8.87 -13.89
C ASN A 171 8.52 7.82 -13.89
N GLN A 172 7.27 8.28 -13.97
CA GLN A 172 6.07 7.40 -13.92
C GLN A 172 5.99 6.41 -15.09
N SER A 173 6.52 6.77 -16.27
CA SER A 173 6.46 5.90 -17.46
C SER A 173 7.43 4.71 -17.41
N ASP A 174 8.39 4.71 -16.47
CA ASP A 174 9.32 3.61 -16.28
C ASP A 174 8.72 2.47 -15.44
N LEU A 175 7.52 2.68 -14.89
CA LEU A 175 6.81 1.61 -14.21
C LEU A 175 6.29 0.59 -15.23
N PRO A 176 6.34 -0.72 -14.90
CA PRO A 176 5.67 -1.73 -15.70
C PRO A 176 4.19 -1.35 -15.88
N GLU A 177 3.66 -1.50 -17.08
CA GLU A 177 2.26 -1.23 -17.36
C GLU A 177 1.35 -2.15 -16.53
N SER A 178 0.99 -1.72 -15.35
CA SER A 178 -0.07 -2.31 -14.53
C SER A 178 -1.32 -1.44 -14.62
N MET A 179 -1.69 -1.05 -15.84
CA MET A 179 -2.86 -0.22 -16.07
C MET A 179 -4.11 -1.09 -16.13
N ASP A 180 -5.15 -0.66 -15.44
CA ASP A 180 -6.48 -1.15 -15.70
C ASP A 180 -6.93 -0.60 -17.07
N THR A 181 -7.13 -1.50 -18.03
CA THR A 181 -7.62 -1.18 -19.38
C THR A 181 -9.15 -1.02 -19.41
N SER A 182 -9.80 -0.95 -18.23
CA SER A 182 -11.24 -0.77 -18.18
C SER A 182 -11.65 0.56 -18.85
N THR A 183 -12.68 0.50 -19.66
CA THR A 183 -13.29 1.68 -20.29
C THR A 183 -14.34 2.34 -19.39
N SER A 184 -14.36 2.00 -18.10
CA SER A 184 -15.36 2.45 -17.14
C SER A 184 -14.73 3.23 -15.98
N LEU A 185 -15.45 4.23 -15.50
CA LEU A 185 -15.16 4.96 -14.27
C LEU A 185 -16.27 4.66 -13.26
N ASN A 186 -15.90 4.24 -12.06
CA ASN A 186 -16.83 4.00 -10.98
C ASN A 186 -16.78 5.17 -9.98
N PHE A 187 -17.92 5.86 -9.84
CA PHE A 187 -18.10 7.01 -8.94
C PHE A 187 -18.89 6.65 -7.68
N VAL A 188 -18.86 5.40 -7.23
CA VAL A 188 -19.55 5.00 -5.98
C VAL A 188 -19.04 5.84 -4.81
N ASP A 189 -19.97 6.45 -4.11
CA ASP A 189 -19.67 7.26 -2.93
C ASP A 189 -19.22 6.36 -1.76
N THR A 190 -17.99 6.55 -1.31
CA THR A 190 -17.42 5.81 -0.18
C THR A 190 -18.17 6.12 1.13
N ALA A 191 -18.73 7.33 1.28
CA ALA A 191 -19.47 7.71 2.47
C ALA A 191 -20.76 6.89 2.63
N SER A 192 -21.43 6.52 1.53
CA SER A 192 -22.61 5.65 1.57
C SER A 192 -22.29 4.23 2.05
N TRP A 193 -21.08 3.75 1.87
CA TRP A 193 -20.64 2.43 2.30
C TRP A 193 -20.40 2.35 3.82
N ILE A 194 -19.99 3.45 4.41
CA ILE A 194 -19.72 3.54 5.86
C ILE A 194 -21.04 3.72 6.62
N ALA A 195 -21.99 4.43 6.03
CA ALA A 195 -23.28 4.73 6.64
C ALA A 195 -24.29 3.57 6.62
N THR A 196 -24.15 2.63 5.70
CA THR A 196 -24.94 1.41 5.67
C THR A 196 -24.14 0.30 6.32
N ASP A 197 -24.72 -0.46 7.24
CA ASP A 197 -24.14 -1.66 7.92
C ASP A 197 -23.54 -2.72 6.96
N GLY A 198 -23.29 -2.37 5.73
CA GLY A 198 -22.69 -3.14 4.65
C GLY A 198 -21.19 -3.42 4.77
N LEU A 199 -20.59 -3.28 5.96
CA LEU A 199 -19.26 -3.79 6.30
C LEU A 199 -19.19 -5.33 6.31
N VAL A 200 -20.29 -6.01 6.04
CA VAL A 200 -20.28 -7.45 5.78
C VAL A 200 -19.84 -7.66 4.34
N GLY A 201 -18.56 -8.01 4.19
CA GLY A 201 -17.97 -8.35 2.90
C GLY A 201 -18.77 -9.39 2.14
N LYS A 202 -19.44 -8.95 1.10
CA LYS A 202 -19.55 -9.76 -0.11
C LYS A 202 -18.32 -9.39 -0.94
N GLU A 203 -17.35 -10.29 -0.97
CA GLU A 203 -16.36 -10.35 -2.03
C GLU A 203 -17.14 -10.28 -3.35
N GLN A 204 -17.12 -9.11 -3.99
CA GLN A 204 -17.63 -9.02 -5.34
C GLN A 204 -16.63 -9.78 -6.21
N GLN A 205 -16.94 -11.07 -6.44
CA GLN A 205 -16.39 -11.81 -7.55
C GLN A 205 -16.58 -10.94 -8.80
N GLN A 206 -15.49 -10.73 -9.51
CA GLN A 206 -15.50 -10.18 -10.86
C GLN A 206 -16.37 -11.09 -11.74
N SER A 207 -17.66 -10.81 -11.82
CA SER A 207 -18.52 -11.41 -12.81
C SER A 207 -18.40 -10.58 -14.09
N THR A 208 -17.81 -11.16 -15.10
CA THR A 208 -17.69 -10.66 -16.47
C THR A 208 -18.98 -10.93 -17.25
N ASP A 209 -20.16 -10.69 -16.71
CA ASP A 209 -21.41 -10.97 -17.41
C ASP A 209 -22.45 -9.85 -17.29
N GLU A 210 -23.26 -9.75 -18.31
CA GLU A 210 -24.34 -8.81 -18.70
C GLU A 210 -25.18 -8.10 -17.62
N SER A 211 -24.92 -8.34 -16.32
CA SER A 211 -25.63 -7.76 -15.18
C SER A 211 -25.15 -6.35 -14.75
N ASP A 212 -24.14 -5.81 -15.41
CA ASP A 212 -23.51 -4.51 -15.07
C ASP A 212 -24.38 -3.27 -15.43
N LYS A 213 -25.60 -3.47 -15.92
CA LYS A 213 -26.40 -2.34 -16.46
C LYS A 213 -26.90 -1.35 -15.42
N ASP A 214 -26.92 -1.71 -14.14
CA ASP A 214 -27.56 -0.94 -13.07
C ASP A 214 -26.68 -0.63 -11.86
N ILE A 215 -25.36 -0.61 -12.02
CA ILE A 215 -24.48 -0.17 -10.92
C ILE A 215 -24.50 1.36 -10.83
N PRO A 216 -25.06 1.96 -9.75
CA PRO A 216 -25.08 3.40 -9.59
C PRO A 216 -23.66 3.98 -9.63
N GLY A 217 -23.46 5.05 -10.39
CA GLY A 217 -22.16 5.72 -10.49
C GLY A 217 -21.17 5.09 -11.48
N LEU A 218 -21.53 4.00 -12.17
CA LEU A 218 -20.70 3.43 -13.23
C LEU A 218 -20.94 4.16 -14.55
N VAL A 219 -19.92 4.84 -15.06
CA VAL A 219 -19.93 5.49 -16.37
C VAL A 219 -19.09 4.66 -17.35
N LYS A 220 -19.73 4.14 -18.40
CA LYS A 220 -19.05 3.39 -19.48
C LYS A 220 -18.99 4.25 -20.74
N PHE A 221 -17.83 4.23 -21.40
CA PHE A 221 -17.63 4.88 -22.69
C PHE A 221 -17.62 3.83 -23.79
N ALA A 222 -18.21 4.15 -24.95
CA ALA A 222 -18.16 3.28 -26.12
C ALA A 222 -16.71 3.04 -26.55
N LYS A 223 -16.39 1.83 -27.04
CA LYS A 223 -15.03 1.49 -27.51
C LYS A 223 -14.51 2.40 -28.62
N GLU A 224 -15.41 2.96 -29.43
CA GLU A 224 -15.14 3.87 -30.56
C GLU A 224 -15.12 5.34 -30.13
N SER A 225 -15.36 5.63 -28.85
CA SER A 225 -15.29 6.99 -28.30
C SER A 225 -13.87 7.52 -28.38
N PRO A 226 -13.66 8.82 -28.73
CA PRO A 226 -12.36 9.47 -28.64
C PRO A 226 -11.88 9.64 -27.18
N ILE A 227 -12.74 9.35 -26.20
CA ILE A 227 -12.42 9.42 -24.78
C ILE A 227 -11.57 8.21 -24.40
N LYS A 228 -10.38 8.48 -23.85
CA LYS A 228 -9.48 7.45 -23.30
C LYS A 228 -9.53 7.49 -21.78
N VAL A 229 -9.80 6.35 -21.17
CA VAL A 229 -9.73 6.19 -19.72
C VAL A 229 -8.36 5.60 -19.36
N LYS A 230 -7.66 6.24 -18.42
CA LYS A 230 -6.40 5.76 -17.86
C LYS A 230 -6.55 5.63 -16.34
N ASN A 231 -6.53 4.40 -15.84
CA ASN A 231 -6.59 4.07 -14.41
C ASN A 231 -5.32 3.32 -13.99
N PRO A 232 -4.19 4.00 -13.76
CA PRO A 232 -3.00 3.34 -13.24
C PRO A 232 -3.28 2.83 -11.83
N LYS A 233 -2.82 1.61 -11.53
CA LYS A 233 -2.99 1.02 -10.18
C LYS A 233 -1.97 1.54 -9.18
N CYS A 234 -0.80 1.93 -9.66
CA CYS A 234 0.33 2.36 -8.86
C CYS A 234 0.94 3.64 -9.41
N ASP A 235 1.61 4.37 -8.53
CA ASP A 235 2.49 5.47 -8.87
C ASP A 235 3.89 5.28 -8.27
N TYR A 236 4.84 6.03 -8.81
CA TYR A 236 6.19 6.11 -8.29
C TYR A 236 6.34 7.39 -7.46
N THR A 237 6.75 7.24 -6.21
CA THR A 237 7.09 8.35 -5.32
C THR A 237 8.61 8.47 -5.23
N PRO A 238 9.22 9.54 -5.77
CA PRO A 238 10.67 9.76 -5.70
C PRO A 238 11.18 9.93 -4.27
N ALA A 239 12.40 9.47 -4.02
CA ALA A 239 13.08 9.52 -2.73
C ALA A 239 13.07 10.90 -2.03
N LYS A 240 13.12 12.00 -2.80
CA LYS A 240 13.12 13.37 -2.27
C LYS A 240 11.86 13.75 -1.48
N TYR A 241 10.78 12.99 -1.61
CA TYR A 241 9.52 13.19 -0.87
C TYR A 241 9.42 12.30 0.37
N ILE A 242 10.33 11.34 0.53
CA ILE A 242 10.32 10.37 1.63
C ILE A 242 11.28 10.84 2.72
N THR A 243 10.80 10.92 3.95
CA THR A 243 11.63 11.30 5.11
C THR A 243 12.40 10.09 5.63
N LEU A 244 11.71 8.99 5.90
CA LEU A 244 12.30 7.76 6.44
C LEU A 244 11.56 6.52 5.91
N LEU A 245 12.27 5.39 5.89
CA LEU A 245 11.68 4.07 5.70
C LEU A 245 11.78 3.28 7.01
N LEU A 246 10.63 2.78 7.47
CA LEU A 246 10.50 1.90 8.64
C LEU A 246 10.50 0.46 8.13
N THR A 247 11.58 -0.28 8.37
CA THR A 247 11.80 -1.61 7.79
C THR A 247 12.13 -2.64 8.86
N ASP A 248 12.06 -3.91 8.53
CA ASP A 248 12.54 -5.00 9.38
C ASP A 248 14.07 -5.01 9.56
N LEU A 249 14.81 -4.27 8.70
CA LEU A 249 16.23 -4.02 8.85
C LEU A 249 16.53 -2.87 9.83
N GLY A 250 15.53 -2.05 10.16
CA GLY A 250 15.62 -0.86 10.99
C GLY A 250 15.05 0.37 10.29
N VAL A 251 15.36 1.54 10.83
CA VAL A 251 15.00 2.83 10.23
C VAL A 251 16.07 3.23 9.23
N LEU A 252 15.64 3.44 7.98
CA LEU A 252 16.54 3.79 6.88
C LEU A 252 16.21 5.18 6.33
N THR A 253 17.23 5.89 5.91
CA THR A 253 17.04 7.02 4.97
C THR A 253 16.85 6.50 3.56
N PRO A 254 16.19 7.22 2.65
CA PRO A 254 16.08 6.80 1.26
C PRO A 254 17.42 6.50 0.59
N SER A 255 18.47 7.25 0.94
CA SER A 255 19.83 7.04 0.41
C SER A 255 20.47 5.71 0.87
N ALA A 256 20.07 5.16 2.01
CA ALA A 256 20.64 3.91 2.53
C ALA A 256 20.05 2.65 1.81
N VAL A 257 18.98 2.81 1.04
CA VAL A 257 18.31 1.68 0.37
C VAL A 257 19.24 0.96 -0.61
N SER A 258 20.05 1.70 -1.36
CA SER A 258 21.02 1.11 -2.31
C SER A 258 22.03 0.20 -1.60
N ASP A 259 22.56 0.64 -0.46
CA ASP A 259 23.54 -0.13 0.31
C ASP A 259 22.91 -1.42 0.89
N GLU A 260 21.67 -1.32 1.38
CA GLU A 260 20.94 -2.49 1.89
C GLU A 260 20.60 -3.47 0.76
N LEU A 261 20.24 -2.97 -0.44
CA LEU A 261 20.05 -3.83 -1.60
C LEU A 261 21.32 -4.61 -1.97
N ILE A 262 22.48 -3.97 -1.92
CA ILE A 262 23.77 -4.64 -2.17
C ILE A 262 23.96 -5.78 -1.16
N ARG A 263 23.72 -5.54 0.13
CA ARG A 263 23.85 -6.56 1.20
C ARG A 263 22.88 -7.73 1.05
N LEU A 264 21.64 -7.46 0.63
CA LEU A 264 20.61 -8.49 0.48
C LEU A 264 20.85 -9.43 -0.72
N TYR A 265 21.68 -9.02 -1.67
CA TYR A 265 21.95 -9.78 -2.90
C TYR A 265 23.39 -10.34 -2.97
N GLN A 266 24.19 -10.14 -1.95
CA GLN A 266 25.45 -10.86 -1.71
C GLN A 266 25.19 -12.22 -1.05
#